data_1c92b076abc50059bd08b9d8bd115853
#
_entry.id   1c92b076abc50059bd08b9d8bd115853
#
_cell.length_a   1.000
_cell.length_b   1.000
_cell.length_c   1.000
_cell.angle_alpha   90.00
_cell.angle_beta   90.00
_cell.angle_gamma   90.00
#
_symmetry.space_group_name_H-M   'P 1'
#
loop_
_entity.id
_entity.type
_entity.pdbx_description
1 polymer ?
#
loop_
_entity_poly.entity_id
_entity_poly.type
_entity_poly.pdbx_seq_one_letter_code
_entity_poly.pdbx_strand_id
1 'polypeptide(L)'
;AELGPVYDMPVRDSEQSGWVNALSLFQEDDQRLQDIVAALGKAFLGTENHHLAASGFMIAYLTRVVYPLIAQYVLENRVIDVSLGNLEFHTKGQGFDATALGQPRFAALPDDPDASHSDTEIVPDEAALYARLKEQLFDGNFGLLIPALCRSAKASEKVSWNAVAASCAH
;
A
#
# COMPACT_ATOMS: atom_id res chain seq x y z
N ALA A 1 -17.60 12.30 8.53
CA ALA A 1 -16.47 12.56 9.44
C ALA A 1 -15.25 12.79 8.56
N GLU A 2 -14.53 13.90 8.74
CA GLU A 2 -13.24 14.07 8.05
C GLU A 2 -12.27 13.01 8.55
N LEU A 3 -11.81 12.16 7.65
CA LEU A 3 -10.71 11.23 7.92
C LEU A 3 -9.46 12.08 8.21
N GLY A 4 -8.79 11.79 9.33
CA GLY A 4 -7.52 12.47 9.62
C GLY A 4 -6.45 12.12 8.58
N PRO A 5 -5.36 12.89 8.48
CA PRO A 5 -4.34 12.77 7.42
C PRO A 5 -3.66 11.39 7.34
N VAL A 6 -3.78 10.54 8.35
CA VAL A 6 -3.28 9.15 8.33
C VAL A 6 -4.13 8.24 7.43
N TYR A 7 -5.37 8.62 7.17
CA TYR A 7 -6.33 7.84 6.37
C TYR A 7 -6.56 8.43 4.99
N ASP A 8 -5.80 9.45 4.64
CA ASP A 8 -5.84 10.06 3.32
C ASP A 8 -4.78 9.42 2.42
N MET A 9 -5.17 9.04 1.21
CA MET A 9 -4.28 8.53 0.18
C MET A 9 -4.30 9.52 -1.00
N PRO A 10 -3.36 10.47 -1.03
CA PRO A 10 -3.34 11.49 -2.09
C PRO A 10 -3.08 10.86 -3.46
N VAL A 11 -3.56 11.51 -4.50
CA VAL A 11 -3.12 11.25 -5.87
C VAL A 11 -1.81 11.99 -6.09
N ARG A 12 -0.85 11.34 -6.77
CA ARG A 12 0.47 11.91 -7.03
C ARG A 12 0.35 13.24 -7.79
N ASP A 13 1.06 14.24 -7.28
CA ASP A 13 1.32 15.45 -8.05
C ASP A 13 2.38 15.16 -9.12
N SER A 14 1.99 15.32 -10.39
CA SER A 14 2.86 15.05 -11.55
C SER A 14 4.07 15.97 -11.65
N GLU A 15 4.04 17.14 -10.98
CA GLU A 15 5.14 18.11 -11.01
C GLU A 15 6.25 17.80 -9.99
N GLN A 16 6.00 16.93 -9.02
CA GLN A 16 6.99 16.56 -8.01
C GLN A 16 7.90 15.43 -8.51
N SER A 17 9.22 15.63 -8.40
CA SER A 17 10.23 14.60 -8.64
C SER A 17 10.41 13.68 -7.44
N GLY A 18 11.02 12.51 -7.64
CA GLY A 18 11.36 11.58 -6.55
C GLY A 18 10.34 10.48 -6.31
N TRP A 19 9.27 10.45 -7.08
CA TRP A 19 8.29 9.36 -7.05
C TRP A 19 8.78 8.15 -7.84
N VAL A 20 8.50 6.97 -7.33
CA VAL A 20 8.84 5.67 -7.91
C VAL A 20 7.62 4.76 -7.85
N ASN A 21 7.29 4.15 -8.97
CA ASN A 21 6.20 3.19 -9.01
C ASN A 21 6.53 1.94 -8.20
N ALA A 22 5.58 1.50 -7.35
CA ALA A 22 5.79 0.40 -6.43
C ALA A 22 6.04 -0.93 -7.16
N LEU A 23 5.33 -1.19 -8.28
CA LEU A 23 5.50 -2.42 -9.04
C LEU A 23 6.93 -2.54 -9.58
N SER A 24 7.47 -1.46 -10.17
CA SER A 24 8.83 -1.47 -10.68
C SER A 24 9.86 -1.65 -9.56
N LEU A 25 9.64 -1.00 -8.41
CA LEU A 25 10.51 -1.15 -7.24
C LEU A 25 10.56 -2.62 -6.75
N PHE A 26 9.41 -3.30 -6.68
CA PHE A 26 9.35 -4.66 -6.13
C PHE A 26 9.71 -5.76 -7.13
N GLN A 27 9.67 -5.48 -8.43
CA GLN A 27 10.01 -6.47 -9.46
C GLN A 27 11.41 -6.29 -10.05
N GLU A 28 11.90 -5.06 -10.14
CA GLU A 28 13.05 -4.73 -10.99
C GLU A 28 14.25 -4.19 -10.20
N ASP A 29 14.06 -3.65 -8.99
CA ASP A 29 15.12 -2.96 -8.24
C ASP A 29 15.31 -3.53 -6.83
N ASP A 30 15.81 -4.76 -6.76
CA ASP A 30 16.09 -5.44 -5.47
C ASP A 30 17.08 -4.64 -4.59
N GLN A 31 18.05 -3.93 -5.15
CA GLN A 31 19.00 -3.16 -4.36
C GLN A 31 18.33 -1.94 -3.71
N ARG A 32 17.53 -1.21 -4.47
CA ARG A 32 16.80 -0.06 -3.94
C ARG A 32 15.78 -0.47 -2.89
N LEU A 33 15.10 -1.60 -3.10
CA LEU A 33 14.20 -2.17 -2.10
C LEU A 33 14.94 -2.53 -0.81
N GLN A 34 16.13 -3.15 -0.90
CA GLN A 34 16.98 -3.44 0.27
C GLN A 34 17.35 -2.17 1.04
N ASP A 35 17.75 -1.11 0.33
CA ASP A 35 18.13 0.17 0.93
C ASP A 35 16.93 0.81 1.65
N ILE A 36 15.74 0.79 1.05
CA ILE A 36 14.50 1.29 1.66
C ILE A 36 14.14 0.47 2.91
N VAL A 37 14.19 -0.85 2.83
CA VAL A 37 13.89 -1.74 3.96
C VAL A 37 14.86 -1.49 5.10
N ALA A 38 16.16 -1.37 4.82
CA ALA A 38 17.18 -1.08 5.83
C ALA A 38 16.95 0.30 6.49
N ALA A 39 16.66 1.33 5.70
CA ALA A 39 16.37 2.67 6.20
C ALA A 39 15.14 2.70 7.13
N LEU A 40 14.06 2.04 6.74
CA LEU A 40 12.85 1.96 7.55
C LEU A 40 13.03 1.10 8.81
N GLY A 41 13.78 0.00 8.70
CA GLY A 41 14.15 -0.80 9.87
C GLY A 41 14.91 0.02 10.92
N LYS A 42 15.87 0.82 10.46
CA LYS A 42 16.59 1.74 11.32
C LYS A 42 15.71 2.84 11.91
N ALA A 43 14.83 3.44 11.11
CA ALA A 43 13.95 4.52 11.53
C ALA A 43 12.88 4.05 12.53
N PHE A 44 12.23 2.91 12.31
CA PHE A 44 11.10 2.43 13.12
C PHE A 44 11.53 1.54 14.28
N LEU A 45 12.58 0.73 14.10
CA LEU A 45 12.98 -0.30 15.07
C LEU A 45 14.40 -0.12 15.62
N GLY A 46 15.15 0.89 15.13
CA GLY A 46 16.52 1.14 15.53
C GLY A 46 17.49 0.00 15.20
N THR A 47 17.16 -0.83 14.19
CA THR A 47 17.90 -2.04 13.88
C THR A 47 18.56 -1.99 12.50
N GLU A 48 19.73 -2.64 12.41
CA GLU A 48 20.42 -2.93 11.15
C GLU A 48 20.24 -4.42 10.74
N ASN A 49 19.51 -5.19 11.53
CA ASN A 49 19.21 -6.59 11.22
C ASN A 49 18.17 -6.65 10.09
N HIS A 50 18.55 -7.19 8.94
CA HIS A 50 17.68 -7.26 7.74
C HIS A 50 16.34 -7.95 7.98
N HIS A 51 16.29 -9.00 8.81
CA HIS A 51 15.03 -9.70 9.11
C HIS A 51 14.07 -8.83 9.92
N LEU A 52 14.59 -8.06 10.89
CA LEU A 52 13.80 -7.13 11.67
C LEU A 52 13.46 -5.87 10.87
N ALA A 53 14.35 -5.44 9.98
CA ALA A 53 14.14 -4.29 9.11
C ALA A 53 12.90 -4.49 8.20
N ALA A 54 12.67 -5.71 7.70
CA ALA A 54 11.46 -6.05 6.95
C ALA A 54 10.17 -5.82 7.75
N SER A 55 10.19 -6.04 9.08
CA SER A 55 9.05 -5.73 9.95
C SER A 55 8.83 -4.21 10.04
N GLY A 56 9.90 -3.40 10.12
CA GLY A 56 9.81 -1.94 10.08
C GLY A 56 9.23 -1.43 8.77
N PHE A 57 9.64 -2.01 7.65
CA PHE A 57 9.04 -1.74 6.35
C PHE A 57 7.55 -2.07 6.34
N MET A 58 7.16 -3.27 6.81
CA MET A 58 5.76 -3.68 6.85
C MET A 58 4.90 -2.74 7.71
N ILE A 59 5.39 -2.30 8.87
CA ILE A 59 4.68 -1.30 9.71
C ILE A 59 4.42 -0.03 8.90
N ALA A 60 5.45 0.53 8.26
CA ALA A 60 5.32 1.74 7.46
C ALA A 60 4.34 1.55 6.29
N TYR A 61 4.43 0.40 5.61
CA TYR A 61 3.57 0.05 4.48
C TYR A 61 2.10 -0.09 4.89
N LEU A 62 1.81 -0.89 5.91
CA LEU A 62 0.45 -1.11 6.41
C LEU A 62 -0.21 0.22 6.82
N THR A 63 0.52 1.06 7.55
CA THR A 63 0.00 2.35 8.00
C THR A 63 -0.32 3.30 6.83
N ARG A 64 0.50 3.30 5.77
CA ARG A 64 0.36 4.26 4.67
C ARG A 64 -0.50 3.77 3.51
N VAL A 65 -0.69 2.46 3.38
CA VAL A 65 -1.41 1.86 2.24
C VAL A 65 -2.68 1.16 2.69
N VAL A 66 -2.56 0.26 3.67
CA VAL A 66 -3.68 -0.61 4.05
C VAL A 66 -4.69 0.12 4.93
N TYR A 67 -4.24 0.92 5.89
CA TYR A 67 -5.17 1.65 6.75
C TYR A 67 -6.04 2.64 5.98
N PRO A 68 -5.52 3.47 5.06
CA PRO A 68 -6.37 4.30 4.20
C PRO A 68 -7.37 3.48 3.37
N LEU A 69 -6.94 2.37 2.76
CA LEU A 69 -7.84 1.50 2.00
C LEU A 69 -9.00 0.98 2.87
N ILE A 70 -8.69 0.42 4.04
CA ILE A 70 -9.71 -0.12 4.95
C ILE A 70 -10.63 0.99 5.48
N ALA A 71 -10.08 2.17 5.78
CA ALA A 71 -10.88 3.30 6.21
C ALA A 71 -11.87 3.75 5.13
N GLN A 72 -11.43 3.86 3.89
CA GLN A 72 -12.32 4.18 2.75
C GLN A 72 -13.39 3.10 2.54
N TYR A 73 -13.01 1.82 2.64
CA TYR A 73 -13.95 0.72 2.53
C TYR A 73 -15.03 0.76 3.61
N VAL A 74 -14.64 0.96 4.88
CA VAL A 74 -15.57 0.89 6.03
C VAL A 74 -16.45 2.15 6.16
N LEU A 75 -15.89 3.33 5.85
CA LEU A 75 -16.55 4.60 6.09
C LEU A 75 -17.29 5.15 4.86
N GLU A 76 -16.76 4.87 3.67
CA GLU A 76 -17.28 5.44 2.42
C GLU A 76 -17.84 4.38 1.46
N ASN A 77 -17.74 3.07 1.79
CA ASN A 77 -18.07 1.97 0.89
C ASN A 77 -17.30 2.05 -0.45
N ARG A 78 -16.03 2.45 -0.40
CA ARG A 78 -15.14 2.59 -1.55
C ARG A 78 -13.92 1.71 -1.42
N VAL A 79 -13.49 1.12 -2.51
CA VAL A 79 -12.23 0.37 -2.61
C VAL A 79 -11.30 1.11 -3.55
N ILE A 80 -10.37 1.89 -3.01
CA ILE A 80 -9.35 2.59 -3.81
C ILE A 80 -8.37 1.59 -4.44
N ASP A 81 -7.89 1.89 -5.63
CA ASP A 81 -6.93 1.03 -6.35
C ASP A 81 -5.52 1.15 -5.76
N VAL A 82 -5.22 0.30 -4.79
CA VAL A 82 -3.88 0.17 -4.16
C VAL A 82 -3.04 -0.94 -4.79
N SER A 83 -3.36 -1.38 -6.00
CA SER A 83 -2.46 -2.28 -6.73
C SER A 83 -1.07 -1.68 -6.85
N LEU A 84 -0.02 -2.52 -6.82
CA LEU A 84 1.36 -2.01 -6.91
C LEU A 84 1.62 -1.20 -8.20
N GLY A 85 0.88 -1.49 -9.28
CA GLY A 85 0.94 -0.72 -10.52
C GLY A 85 0.40 0.71 -10.40
N ASN A 86 -0.49 0.96 -9.44
CA ASN A 86 -1.08 2.28 -9.17
C ASN A 86 -0.48 2.98 -7.95
N LEU A 87 0.33 2.30 -7.14
CA LEU A 87 1.01 2.91 -6.00
C LEU A 87 2.32 3.56 -6.40
N GLU A 88 2.56 4.71 -5.81
CA GLU A 88 3.78 5.50 -5.97
C GLU A 88 4.39 5.78 -4.59
N PHE A 89 5.72 5.65 -4.46
CA PHE A 89 6.47 6.03 -3.27
C PHE A 89 7.32 7.25 -3.55
N HIS A 90 7.20 8.27 -2.71
CA HIS A 90 8.15 9.38 -2.73
C HIS A 90 9.37 8.98 -1.93
N THR A 91 10.52 8.92 -2.59
CA THR A 91 11.78 8.49 -1.98
C THR A 91 12.58 9.68 -1.49
N LYS A 92 13.06 9.59 -0.24
CA LYS A 92 13.90 10.59 0.37
C LYS A 92 15.12 9.93 1.02
N GLY A 93 16.29 10.25 0.49
CA GLY A 93 17.50 9.51 0.88
C GLY A 93 17.39 8.04 0.51
N GLN A 94 17.56 7.14 1.49
CA GLN A 94 17.43 5.68 1.29
C GLN A 94 16.05 5.13 1.67
N GLY A 95 15.11 5.96 2.19
CA GLY A 95 13.77 5.54 2.59
C GLY A 95 12.67 6.12 1.69
N PHE A 96 11.42 5.91 2.08
CA PHE A 96 10.30 6.65 1.54
C PHE A 96 9.55 7.40 2.65
N ASP A 97 9.10 8.62 2.38
CA ASP A 97 8.42 9.50 3.34
C ASP A 97 6.93 9.72 3.02
N ALA A 98 6.51 9.45 1.77
CA ALA A 98 5.11 9.53 1.36
C ALA A 98 4.73 8.41 0.40
N THR A 99 3.42 8.13 0.34
CA THR A 99 2.77 7.25 -0.64
C THR A 99 1.64 8.01 -1.32
N ALA A 100 1.38 7.70 -2.58
CA ALA A 100 0.29 8.28 -3.35
C ALA A 100 -0.26 7.28 -4.36
N LEU A 101 -1.45 7.57 -4.89
CA LEU A 101 -1.98 6.87 -6.06
C LEU A 101 -1.48 7.56 -7.34
N GLY A 102 -1.11 6.78 -8.35
CA GLY A 102 -0.81 7.31 -9.69
C GLY A 102 -2.07 7.80 -10.40
N GLN A 103 -3.21 7.15 -10.15
CA GLN A 103 -4.52 7.47 -10.71
C GLN A 103 -5.58 7.41 -9.60
N PRO A 104 -6.61 8.29 -9.59
CA PRO A 104 -7.64 8.32 -8.54
C PRO A 104 -8.73 7.24 -8.70
N ARG A 105 -8.36 6.04 -9.14
CA ARG A 105 -9.30 4.95 -9.42
C ARG A 105 -9.82 4.31 -8.14
N PHE A 106 -11.12 4.00 -8.12
CA PHE A 106 -11.75 3.26 -7.04
C PHE A 106 -12.98 2.47 -7.51
N ALA A 107 -13.35 1.43 -6.76
CA ALA A 107 -14.61 0.73 -6.94
C ALA A 107 -15.62 1.22 -5.90
N ALA A 108 -16.90 1.33 -6.30
CA ALA A 108 -17.99 1.78 -5.45
C ALA A 108 -19.32 1.13 -5.82
N LEU A 109 -20.32 1.29 -4.94
CA LEU A 109 -21.70 0.87 -5.18
C LEU A 109 -22.43 1.84 -6.12
N PRO A 110 -23.58 1.44 -6.73
CA PRO A 110 -24.30 2.27 -7.70
C PRO A 110 -24.87 3.57 -7.13
N ASP A 111 -25.07 3.65 -5.83
CA ASP A 111 -25.58 4.83 -5.11
C ASP A 111 -24.49 5.78 -4.61
N ASP A 112 -23.24 5.51 -4.91
CA ASP A 112 -22.11 6.40 -4.57
C ASP A 112 -22.28 7.77 -5.26
N PRO A 113 -22.03 8.89 -4.55
CA PRO A 113 -22.10 10.23 -5.13
C PRO A 113 -21.24 10.44 -6.39
N ASP A 114 -20.09 9.75 -6.47
CA ASP A 114 -19.16 9.83 -7.59
C ASP A 114 -19.29 8.64 -8.57
N ALA A 115 -20.42 7.92 -8.55
CA ALA A 115 -20.67 6.78 -9.43
C ALA A 115 -20.53 7.11 -10.93
N SER A 116 -20.76 8.36 -11.33
CA SER A 116 -20.60 8.82 -12.72
C SER A 116 -19.20 9.29 -13.08
N HIS A 117 -18.26 9.29 -12.13
CA HIS A 117 -16.88 9.71 -12.41
C HIS A 117 -16.16 8.69 -13.29
N SER A 118 -15.31 9.15 -14.20
CA SER A 118 -14.61 8.29 -15.18
C SER A 118 -13.66 7.26 -14.54
N ASP A 119 -13.18 7.55 -13.34
CA ASP A 119 -12.25 6.70 -12.59
C ASP A 119 -12.96 5.75 -11.61
N THR A 120 -14.30 5.76 -11.60
CA THR A 120 -15.12 4.90 -10.74
C THR A 120 -15.49 3.62 -11.47
N GLU A 121 -15.17 2.47 -10.86
CA GLU A 121 -15.68 1.15 -11.25
C GLU A 121 -16.94 0.86 -10.42
N ILE A 122 -18.11 0.76 -11.08
CA ILE A 122 -19.35 0.41 -10.38
C ILE A 122 -19.45 -1.10 -10.23
N VAL A 123 -19.58 -1.56 -8.98
CA VAL A 123 -19.83 -2.96 -8.64
C VAL A 123 -21.28 -3.14 -8.17
N PRO A 124 -21.91 -4.30 -8.44
CA PRO A 124 -23.37 -4.44 -8.28
C PRO A 124 -23.84 -4.45 -6.83
N ASP A 125 -23.02 -4.89 -5.88
CA ASP A 125 -23.39 -5.08 -4.48
C ASP A 125 -22.18 -5.11 -3.54
N GLU A 126 -22.44 -5.16 -2.24
CA GLU A 126 -21.41 -5.22 -1.19
C GLU A 126 -20.53 -6.48 -1.29
N ALA A 127 -21.06 -7.61 -1.75
CA ALA A 127 -20.27 -8.83 -1.92
C ALA A 127 -19.23 -8.67 -3.03
N ALA A 128 -19.61 -8.02 -4.13
CA ALA A 128 -18.69 -7.68 -5.21
C ALA A 128 -17.66 -6.62 -4.76
N LEU A 129 -18.08 -5.63 -3.98
CA LEU A 129 -17.16 -4.63 -3.42
C LEU A 129 -16.12 -5.29 -2.48
N TYR A 130 -16.56 -6.20 -1.61
CA TYR A 130 -15.67 -6.99 -0.76
C TYR A 130 -14.73 -7.91 -1.56
N ALA A 131 -15.22 -8.50 -2.64
CA ALA A 131 -14.36 -9.29 -3.54
C ALA A 131 -13.27 -8.42 -4.17
N ARG A 132 -13.61 -7.19 -4.56
CA ARG A 132 -12.65 -6.22 -5.09
C ARG A 132 -11.62 -5.81 -4.05
N LEU A 133 -12.03 -5.59 -2.78
CA LEU A 133 -11.09 -5.32 -1.67
C LEU A 133 -10.07 -6.46 -1.52
N LYS A 134 -10.52 -7.71 -1.55
CA LYS A 134 -9.62 -8.86 -1.45
C LYS A 134 -8.65 -8.95 -2.63
N GLU A 135 -9.14 -8.76 -3.83
CA GLU A 135 -8.31 -8.75 -5.04
C GLU A 135 -7.21 -7.67 -4.95
N GLN A 136 -7.59 -6.45 -4.57
CA GLN A 136 -6.65 -5.34 -4.41
C GLN A 136 -5.56 -5.66 -3.36
N LEU A 137 -5.96 -6.17 -2.19
CA LEU A 137 -5.01 -6.45 -1.11
C LEU A 137 -4.14 -7.69 -1.38
N PHE A 138 -4.74 -8.79 -1.84
CA PHE A 138 -4.00 -10.05 -1.93
C PHE A 138 -3.35 -10.22 -3.29
N ASP A 139 -4.07 -10.09 -4.38
CA ASP A 139 -3.54 -10.39 -5.71
C ASP A 139 -2.74 -9.20 -6.28
N GLY A 140 -3.30 -8.00 -6.18
CA GLY A 140 -2.69 -6.78 -6.70
C GLY A 140 -1.58 -6.20 -5.84
N ASN A 141 -1.45 -6.64 -4.57
CA ASN A 141 -0.58 -6.03 -3.60
C ASN A 141 0.29 -7.07 -2.86
N PHE A 142 -0.19 -7.68 -1.77
CA PHE A 142 0.62 -8.56 -0.91
C PHE A 142 1.21 -9.78 -1.63
N GLY A 143 0.48 -10.33 -2.62
CA GLY A 143 0.97 -11.45 -3.43
C GLY A 143 2.25 -11.13 -4.22
N LEU A 144 2.50 -9.86 -4.49
CA LEU A 144 3.72 -9.39 -5.17
C LEU A 144 4.74 -8.83 -4.18
N LEU A 145 4.28 -8.07 -3.18
CA LEU A 145 5.12 -7.43 -2.17
C LEU A 145 5.88 -8.44 -1.31
N ILE A 146 5.16 -9.43 -0.74
CA ILE A 146 5.77 -10.37 0.22
C ILE A 146 6.87 -11.21 -0.42
N PRO A 147 6.69 -11.80 -1.62
CA PRO A 147 7.79 -12.46 -2.31
C PRO A 147 8.99 -11.55 -2.61
N ALA A 148 8.75 -10.27 -2.96
CA ALA A 148 9.82 -9.30 -3.17
C ALA A 148 10.64 -9.05 -1.89
N LEU A 149 9.98 -8.88 -0.73
CA LEU A 149 10.64 -8.75 0.57
C LEU A 149 11.43 -10.02 0.95
N CYS A 150 10.89 -11.20 0.65
CA CYS A 150 11.59 -12.46 0.89
C CYS A 150 12.89 -12.56 0.08
N ARG A 151 12.88 -12.11 -1.17
CA ARG A 151 14.08 -12.12 -2.04
C ARG A 151 15.11 -11.08 -1.60
N SER A 152 14.68 -9.83 -1.50
CA SER A 152 15.58 -8.68 -1.33
C SER A 152 16.07 -8.53 0.11
N ALA A 153 15.21 -8.67 1.11
CA ALA A 153 15.54 -8.45 2.52
C ALA A 153 15.74 -9.74 3.32
N LYS A 154 15.74 -10.92 2.65
CA LYS A 154 15.78 -12.24 3.30
C LYS A 154 14.70 -12.37 4.40
N ALA A 155 13.57 -11.68 4.24
CA ALA A 155 12.47 -11.73 5.18
C ALA A 155 11.82 -13.12 5.16
N SER A 156 11.26 -13.52 6.29
CA SER A 156 10.43 -14.73 6.34
C SER A 156 9.02 -14.38 5.85
N GLU A 157 8.50 -15.14 4.91
CA GLU A 157 7.11 -15.02 4.44
C GLU A 157 6.11 -15.07 5.61
N LYS A 158 6.34 -15.99 6.55
CA LYS A 158 5.53 -16.11 7.76
C LYS A 158 5.54 -14.83 8.60
N VAL A 159 6.69 -14.16 8.74
CA VAL A 159 6.79 -12.90 9.51
C VAL A 159 6.01 -11.79 8.81
N SER A 160 6.10 -11.69 7.48
CA SER A 160 5.36 -10.70 6.71
C SER A 160 3.85 -10.92 6.81
N TRP A 161 3.36 -12.15 6.67
CA TRP A 161 1.94 -12.47 6.85
C TRP A 161 1.45 -12.27 8.28
N ASN A 162 2.31 -12.53 9.29
CA ASN A 162 1.96 -12.21 10.68
C ASN A 162 1.79 -10.71 10.92
N ALA A 163 2.60 -9.87 10.26
CA ALA A 163 2.44 -8.42 10.34
C ALA A 163 1.09 -7.97 9.74
N VAL A 164 0.70 -8.54 8.58
CA VAL A 164 -0.62 -8.30 7.97
C VAL A 164 -1.74 -8.73 8.92
N ALA A 165 -1.68 -9.95 9.46
CA ALA A 165 -2.70 -10.47 10.37
C ALA A 165 -2.81 -9.63 11.66
N ALA A 166 -1.69 -9.16 12.21
CA ALA A 166 -1.68 -8.30 13.39
C ALA A 166 -2.35 -6.95 13.12
N SER A 167 -2.19 -6.39 11.92
CA SER A 167 -2.84 -5.13 11.54
C SER A 167 -4.37 -5.23 11.41
N CYS A 168 -4.90 -6.43 11.17
CA CYS A 168 -6.34 -6.67 11.12
C CYS A 168 -6.99 -6.80 12.52
N ALA A 169 -6.20 -6.88 13.58
CA ALA A 169 -6.67 -7.09 14.95
C ALA A 169 -6.84 -5.76 15.75
N HIS A 170 -6.51 -4.64 15.15
CA HIS A 170 -6.62 -3.28 15.70
C HIS A 170 -7.62 -2.44 14.93
#